data_f6b988b72d61e2e4e32d1db29f30961c
#
_entry.id   f6b988b72d61e2e4e32d1db29f30961c
#
_cell.length_a   1.000
_cell.length_b   1.000
_cell.length_c   1.000
_cell.angle_alpha   90.00
_cell.angle_beta   90.00
_cell.angle_gamma   90.00
#
_symmetry.space_group_name_H-M   'P 1'
#
loop_
_entity.id
_entity.type
_entity.pdbx_description
1 polymer ?
#
loop_
_entity_poly.entity_id
_entity_poly.type
_entity_poly.pdbx_seq_one_letter_code
_entity_poly.pdbx_strand_id
1 'polypeptide(L)'
;MARDTRERILDAATDLFGLRGVEAVSLDVIAAEVGVAKQTLLYWFPSKDDLVQAVLVQAALQLTVSIEAAIRATTDDPLDRIDAVVRAVFRPAVRRPSLLGLIREVSRLSPAVGERFHAELSPLVDRAVVYLQKEMDRGRLRQGDPRLVAALCYATVTGIATEPEVLRAVGWSPTTAELRRLRTELLAFLTAALAP
;
A
#
# COMPACT_ATOMS: atom_id res chain seq x y z
N MET A 1 -28.03 5.86 0.78
CA MET A 1 -27.81 6.38 -0.60
C MET A 1 -26.59 7.30 -0.72
N ALA A 2 -26.44 8.36 0.09
CA ALA A 2 -25.29 9.29 -0.01
C ALA A 2 -23.91 8.64 0.27
N ARG A 3 -23.84 7.74 1.22
CA ARG A 3 -22.61 7.00 1.56
C ARG A 3 -22.13 6.11 0.41
N ASP A 4 -23.08 5.45 -0.27
CA ASP A 4 -22.80 4.62 -1.44
C ASP A 4 -22.20 5.43 -2.60
N THR A 5 -22.73 6.62 -2.90
CA THR A 5 -22.23 7.47 -4.00
C THR A 5 -20.79 7.95 -3.75
N ARG A 6 -20.46 8.37 -2.52
CA ARG A 6 -19.11 8.79 -2.17
C ARG A 6 -18.11 7.62 -2.31
N GLU A 7 -18.47 6.44 -1.83
CA GLU A 7 -17.65 5.24 -1.90
C GLU A 7 -17.45 4.82 -3.37
N ARG A 8 -18.49 4.84 -4.20
CA ARG A 8 -18.41 4.55 -5.63
C ARG A 8 -17.48 5.51 -6.38
N ILE A 9 -17.49 6.81 -6.05
CA ILE A 9 -16.57 7.79 -6.62
C ILE A 9 -15.13 7.45 -6.25
N LEU A 10 -14.86 7.15 -4.98
CA LEU A 10 -13.51 6.78 -4.52
C LEU A 10 -13.01 5.49 -5.17
N ASP A 11 -13.87 4.50 -5.32
CA ASP A 11 -13.51 3.24 -5.98
C ASP A 11 -13.19 3.44 -7.46
N ALA A 12 -14.04 4.14 -8.21
CA ALA A 12 -13.79 4.46 -9.61
C ALA A 12 -12.53 5.32 -9.80
N ALA A 13 -12.33 6.32 -8.94
CA ALA A 13 -11.13 7.15 -8.96
C ALA A 13 -9.86 6.33 -8.69
N THR A 14 -9.89 5.40 -7.72
CA THR A 14 -8.77 4.50 -7.43
C THR A 14 -8.37 3.70 -8.66
N ASP A 15 -9.34 3.11 -9.36
CA ASP A 15 -9.08 2.28 -10.53
C ASP A 15 -8.59 3.13 -11.72
N LEU A 16 -9.22 4.24 -11.99
CA LEU A 16 -8.84 5.11 -13.10
C LEU A 16 -7.46 5.74 -12.89
N PHE A 17 -7.18 6.27 -11.70
CA PHE A 17 -5.87 6.84 -11.37
C PHE A 17 -4.75 5.79 -11.41
N GLY A 18 -5.01 4.59 -10.89
CA GLY A 18 -4.03 3.51 -10.89
C GLY A 18 -3.74 2.94 -12.27
N LEU A 19 -4.72 2.94 -13.18
CA LEU A 19 -4.56 2.39 -14.54
C LEU A 19 -3.99 3.42 -15.53
N ARG A 20 -4.38 4.69 -15.42
CA ARG A 20 -4.10 5.73 -16.42
C ARG A 20 -3.16 6.82 -15.90
N GLY A 21 -2.85 6.82 -14.61
CA GLY A 21 -2.16 7.92 -13.93
C GLY A 21 -3.11 9.06 -13.54
N VAL A 22 -2.73 9.79 -12.49
CA VAL A 22 -3.56 10.89 -11.97
C VAL A 22 -3.75 11.98 -12.99
N GLU A 23 -2.68 12.41 -13.68
CA GLU A 23 -2.72 13.53 -14.65
C GLU A 23 -3.67 13.27 -15.82
N ALA A 24 -3.72 12.05 -16.34
CA ALA A 24 -4.51 11.68 -17.51
C ALA A 24 -6.03 11.54 -17.24
N VAL A 25 -6.47 11.60 -15.98
CA VAL A 25 -7.87 11.38 -15.59
C VAL A 25 -8.51 12.68 -15.11
N SER A 26 -9.59 13.11 -15.78
CA SER A 26 -10.39 14.27 -15.35
C SER A 26 -11.54 13.86 -14.43
N LEU A 27 -12.07 14.84 -13.68
CA LEU A 27 -13.27 14.63 -12.85
C LEU A 27 -14.51 14.26 -13.69
N ASP A 28 -14.57 14.72 -14.94
CA ASP A 28 -15.67 14.38 -15.86
C ASP A 28 -15.64 12.90 -16.23
N VAL A 29 -14.45 12.34 -16.47
CA VAL A 29 -14.26 10.90 -16.74
C VAL A 29 -14.71 10.06 -15.54
N ILE A 30 -14.36 10.47 -14.32
CA ILE A 30 -14.76 9.76 -13.10
C ILE A 30 -16.26 9.87 -12.88
N ALA A 31 -16.84 11.05 -13.06
CA ALA A 31 -18.29 11.27 -12.92
C ALA A 31 -19.09 10.40 -13.92
N ALA A 32 -18.62 10.32 -15.18
CA ALA A 32 -19.21 9.47 -16.19
C ALA A 32 -19.12 7.98 -15.85
N GLU A 33 -17.96 7.51 -15.35
CA GLU A 33 -17.75 6.13 -14.93
C GLU A 33 -18.70 5.71 -13.81
N VAL A 34 -18.93 6.60 -12.84
CA VAL A 34 -19.84 6.37 -11.71
C VAL A 34 -21.31 6.54 -12.11
N GLY A 35 -21.59 7.23 -13.22
CA GLY A 35 -22.94 7.56 -13.65
C GLY A 35 -23.59 8.68 -12.81
N VAL A 36 -22.80 9.69 -12.42
CA VAL A 36 -23.28 10.85 -11.66
C VAL A 36 -22.97 12.16 -12.40
N ALA A 37 -23.70 13.22 -12.10
CA ALA A 37 -23.37 14.55 -12.60
C ALA A 37 -22.04 15.04 -11.98
N LYS A 38 -21.23 15.81 -12.74
CA LYS A 38 -20.01 16.44 -12.24
C LYS A 38 -20.25 17.25 -10.97
N GLN A 39 -21.37 17.97 -10.88
CA GLN A 39 -21.78 18.71 -9.69
C GLN A 39 -21.88 17.80 -8.45
N THR A 40 -22.40 16.59 -8.60
CA THR A 40 -22.48 15.61 -7.50
C THR A 40 -21.10 15.17 -7.04
N LEU A 41 -20.16 14.97 -7.97
CA LEU A 41 -18.78 14.67 -7.64
C LEU A 41 -18.10 15.84 -6.91
N LEU A 42 -18.25 17.06 -7.43
CA LEU A 42 -17.70 18.29 -6.83
C LEU A 42 -18.31 18.61 -5.46
N TYR A 43 -19.53 18.19 -5.19
CA TYR A 43 -20.12 18.27 -3.86
C TYR A 43 -19.35 17.46 -2.82
N TRP A 44 -18.88 16.26 -3.19
CA TRP A 44 -18.09 15.39 -2.32
C TRP A 44 -16.61 15.72 -2.29
N PHE A 45 -16.05 16.14 -3.43
CA PHE A 45 -14.64 16.43 -3.65
C PHE A 45 -14.52 17.71 -4.47
N PRO A 46 -14.32 18.86 -3.80
CA PRO A 46 -14.31 20.17 -4.46
C PRO A 46 -13.27 20.34 -5.55
N SER A 47 -12.18 19.56 -5.48
CA SER A 47 -11.12 19.57 -6.47
C SER A 47 -10.64 18.14 -6.79
N LYS A 48 -9.83 18.01 -7.87
CA LYS A 48 -9.15 16.76 -8.20
C LYS A 48 -8.14 16.37 -7.11
N ASP A 49 -7.45 17.35 -6.53
CA ASP A 49 -6.48 17.12 -5.46
C ASP A 49 -7.16 16.59 -4.19
N ASP A 50 -8.35 17.11 -3.83
CA ASP A 50 -9.14 16.59 -2.72
C ASP A 50 -9.56 15.14 -2.96
N LEU A 51 -9.94 14.81 -4.19
CA LEU A 51 -10.29 13.44 -4.56
C LEU A 51 -9.09 12.52 -4.49
N VAL A 52 -7.94 12.92 -5.06
CA VAL A 52 -6.68 12.16 -5.00
C VAL A 52 -6.28 11.91 -3.56
N GLN A 53 -6.31 12.94 -2.73
CA GLN A 53 -6.00 12.81 -1.30
C GLN A 53 -6.95 11.84 -0.61
N ALA A 54 -8.26 11.94 -0.83
CA ALA A 54 -9.24 11.05 -0.22
C ALA A 54 -9.04 9.58 -0.64
N VAL A 55 -8.69 9.33 -1.90
CA VAL A 55 -8.35 8.00 -2.41
C VAL A 55 -7.12 7.44 -1.71
N LEU A 56 -6.06 8.23 -1.55
CA LEU A 56 -4.82 7.81 -0.87
C LEU A 56 -5.05 7.53 0.62
N VAL A 57 -5.78 8.39 1.31
CA VAL A 57 -6.16 8.18 2.72
C VAL A 57 -6.96 6.89 2.87
N GLN A 58 -7.95 6.66 2.00
CA GLN A 58 -8.72 5.42 2.02
C GLN A 58 -7.85 4.19 1.78
N ALA A 59 -6.92 4.25 0.83
CA ALA A 59 -5.98 3.15 0.56
C ALA A 59 -5.08 2.86 1.77
N ALA A 60 -4.54 3.90 2.42
CA ALA A 60 -3.72 3.77 3.63
C ALA A 60 -4.51 3.14 4.79
N LEU A 61 -5.74 3.60 5.03
CA LEU A 61 -6.61 3.04 6.07
C LEU A 61 -6.96 1.57 5.81
N GLN A 62 -7.32 1.22 4.58
CA GLN A 62 -7.61 -0.16 4.19
C GLN A 62 -6.39 -1.07 4.39
N LEU A 63 -5.19 -0.59 4.03
CA LEU A 63 -3.94 -1.30 4.24
C LEU A 63 -3.68 -1.51 5.73
N THR A 64 -3.81 -0.47 6.55
CA THR A 64 -3.63 -0.54 8.00
C THR A 64 -4.57 -1.57 8.63
N VAL A 65 -5.86 -1.53 8.32
CA VAL A 65 -6.85 -2.49 8.80
C VAL A 65 -6.50 -3.92 8.38
N SER A 66 -6.05 -4.11 7.14
CA SER A 66 -5.66 -5.42 6.61
C SER A 66 -4.44 -5.99 7.33
N ILE A 67 -3.41 -5.15 7.58
CA ILE A 67 -2.19 -5.54 8.31
C ILE A 67 -2.54 -5.88 9.76
N GLU A 68 -3.30 -5.04 10.45
CA GLU A 68 -3.71 -5.30 11.84
C GLU A 68 -4.54 -6.57 11.99
N ALA A 69 -5.45 -6.83 11.06
CA ALA A 69 -6.22 -8.07 11.04
C ALA A 69 -5.33 -9.29 10.83
N ALA A 70 -4.35 -9.20 9.92
CA ALA A 70 -3.39 -10.28 9.67
C ALA A 70 -2.51 -10.56 10.90
N ILE A 71 -1.99 -9.52 11.55
CA ILE A 71 -1.18 -9.65 12.77
C ILE A 71 -1.99 -10.28 13.91
N ARG A 72 -3.26 -9.88 14.08
CA ARG A 72 -4.13 -10.47 15.12
C ARG A 72 -4.45 -11.95 14.89
N ALA A 73 -4.40 -12.39 13.64
CA ALA A 73 -4.72 -13.77 13.27
C ALA A 73 -3.52 -14.72 13.28
N THR A 74 -2.30 -14.23 13.59
CA THR A 74 -1.07 -15.01 13.57
C THR A 74 -0.56 -15.33 14.97
N THR A 75 0.46 -16.18 15.05
CA THR A 75 1.14 -16.57 16.28
C THR A 75 1.94 -15.42 16.91
N ASP A 76 2.58 -15.65 18.06
CA ASP A 76 3.49 -14.68 18.68
C ASP A 76 4.94 -14.79 18.12
N ASP A 77 5.16 -15.64 17.12
CA ASP A 77 6.45 -15.72 16.42
C ASP A 77 6.66 -14.48 15.53
N PRO A 78 7.79 -13.77 15.65
CA PRO A 78 8.05 -12.57 14.87
C PRO A 78 8.15 -12.82 13.36
N LEU A 79 8.63 -13.99 12.93
CA LEU A 79 8.74 -14.33 11.51
C LEU A 79 7.36 -14.62 10.91
N ASP A 80 6.46 -15.27 11.65
CA ASP A 80 5.07 -15.46 11.26
C ASP A 80 4.35 -14.10 11.10
N ARG A 81 4.63 -13.13 11.97
CA ARG A 81 4.07 -11.77 11.86
C ARG A 81 4.59 -11.02 10.65
N ILE A 82 5.87 -11.17 10.32
CA ILE A 82 6.45 -10.60 9.09
C ILE A 82 5.77 -11.21 7.86
N ASP A 83 5.60 -12.53 7.81
CA ASP A 83 4.87 -13.21 6.73
C ASP A 83 3.42 -12.69 6.62
N ALA A 84 2.73 -12.53 7.74
CA ALA A 84 1.37 -12.00 7.76
C ALA A 84 1.28 -10.57 7.21
N VAL A 85 2.23 -9.69 7.56
CA VAL A 85 2.31 -8.32 7.03
C VAL A 85 2.58 -8.32 5.53
N VAL A 86 3.56 -9.09 5.06
CA VAL A 86 3.87 -9.21 3.63
C VAL A 86 2.65 -9.70 2.86
N ARG A 87 1.97 -10.74 3.34
CA ARG A 87 0.74 -11.24 2.70
C ARG A 87 -0.37 -10.18 2.68
N ALA A 88 -0.53 -9.40 3.75
CA ALA A 88 -1.55 -8.35 3.83
C ALA A 88 -1.27 -7.24 2.80
N VAL A 89 0.00 -6.88 2.56
CA VAL A 89 0.41 -5.90 1.54
C VAL A 89 0.22 -6.45 0.11
N PHE A 90 0.63 -7.70 -0.14
CA PHE A 90 0.53 -8.29 -1.47
C PHE A 90 -0.89 -8.68 -1.89
N ARG A 91 -1.78 -8.97 -0.94
CA ARG A 91 -3.16 -9.39 -1.24
C ARG A 91 -3.96 -8.34 -2.01
N PRO A 92 -3.99 -7.06 -1.64
CA PRO A 92 -4.61 -6.00 -2.43
C PRO A 92 -3.94 -5.86 -3.81
N ALA A 93 -2.62 -5.92 -3.87
CA ALA A 93 -1.85 -5.81 -5.11
C ALA A 93 -2.26 -6.85 -6.16
N VAL A 94 -2.52 -8.08 -5.73
CA VAL A 94 -2.99 -9.16 -6.62
C VAL A 94 -4.46 -9.00 -7.00
N ARG A 95 -5.31 -8.53 -6.06
CA ARG A 95 -6.75 -8.40 -6.27
C ARG A 95 -7.16 -7.14 -7.02
N ARG A 96 -6.40 -6.06 -6.84
CA ARG A 96 -6.65 -4.73 -7.41
C ARG A 96 -5.32 -4.09 -7.83
N PRO A 97 -4.76 -4.50 -8.99
CA PRO A 97 -3.45 -4.00 -9.46
C PRO A 97 -3.38 -2.47 -9.61
N SER A 98 -4.53 -1.81 -9.83
CA SER A 98 -4.67 -0.36 -9.87
C SER A 98 -4.15 0.34 -8.61
N LEU A 99 -4.25 -0.30 -7.42
CA LEU A 99 -3.70 0.24 -6.18
C LEU A 99 -2.17 0.39 -6.22
N LEU A 100 -1.46 -0.53 -6.88
CA LEU A 100 0.00 -0.42 -7.05
C LEU A 100 0.37 0.76 -7.95
N GLY A 101 -0.38 0.95 -9.06
CA GLY A 101 -0.22 2.11 -9.93
C GLY A 101 -0.42 3.42 -9.16
N LEU A 102 -1.44 3.48 -8.31
CA LEU A 102 -1.73 4.64 -7.48
C LEU A 102 -0.59 4.92 -6.47
N ILE A 103 -0.09 3.91 -5.76
CA ILE A 103 1.03 4.07 -4.81
C ILE A 103 2.28 4.58 -5.53
N ARG A 104 2.57 4.10 -6.73
CA ARG A 104 3.65 4.60 -7.57
C ARG A 104 3.47 6.08 -7.93
N GLU A 105 2.25 6.51 -8.22
CA GLU A 105 1.94 7.91 -8.53
C GLU A 105 2.16 8.84 -7.32
N VAL A 106 2.04 8.36 -6.07
CA VAL A 106 2.27 9.18 -4.87
C VAL A 106 3.64 9.87 -4.88
N SER A 107 4.67 9.18 -5.33
CA SER A 107 6.03 9.74 -5.42
C SER A 107 6.18 10.83 -6.49
N ARG A 108 5.21 10.93 -7.40
CA ARG A 108 5.16 11.90 -8.51
C ARG A 108 4.19 13.06 -8.23
N LEU A 109 3.35 12.92 -7.20
CA LEU A 109 2.41 13.95 -6.78
C LEU A 109 3.12 15.07 -6.02
N SER A 110 2.39 16.14 -5.72
CA SER A 110 2.95 17.24 -4.93
C SER A 110 3.47 16.76 -3.57
N PRO A 111 4.55 17.36 -3.03
CA PRO A 111 5.08 16.99 -1.71
C PRO A 111 4.01 16.95 -0.62
N ALA A 112 3.05 17.89 -0.64
CA ALA A 112 1.96 17.95 0.34
C ALA A 112 1.05 16.72 0.33
N VAL A 113 0.79 16.14 -0.85
CA VAL A 113 -0.01 14.90 -0.97
C VAL A 113 0.79 13.71 -0.44
N GLY A 114 2.08 13.64 -0.78
CA GLY A 114 2.98 12.60 -0.27
C GLY A 114 3.11 12.64 1.26
N GLU A 115 3.30 13.83 1.84
CA GLU A 115 3.40 14.02 3.30
C GLU A 115 2.14 13.54 4.03
N ARG A 116 0.94 13.87 3.52
CA ARG A 116 -0.31 13.41 4.12
C ARG A 116 -0.48 11.89 4.03
N PHE A 117 -0.14 11.28 2.91
CA PHE A 117 -0.14 9.83 2.77
C PHE A 117 0.81 9.16 3.78
N HIS A 118 2.03 9.68 3.93
CA HIS A 118 2.98 9.18 4.94
C HIS A 118 2.48 9.39 6.37
N ALA A 119 1.83 10.52 6.66
CA ALA A 119 1.24 10.78 7.98
C ALA A 119 0.18 9.73 8.36
N GLU A 120 -0.65 9.28 7.41
CA GLU A 120 -1.63 8.22 7.65
C GLU A 120 -0.98 6.84 7.95
N LEU A 121 0.22 6.58 7.43
CA LEU A 121 0.97 5.35 7.67
C LEU A 121 1.87 5.43 8.92
N SER A 122 2.21 6.62 9.40
CA SER A 122 3.13 6.83 10.53
C SER A 122 2.75 6.02 11.77
N PRO A 123 1.49 5.98 12.24
CA PRO A 123 1.13 5.18 13.43
C PRO A 123 1.39 3.69 13.27
N LEU A 124 1.27 3.16 12.03
CA LEU A 124 1.59 1.77 11.73
C LEU A 124 3.09 1.52 11.81
N VAL A 125 3.89 2.44 11.23
CA VAL A 125 5.35 2.36 11.25
C VAL A 125 5.88 2.47 12.69
N ASP A 126 5.36 3.40 13.50
CA ASP A 126 5.77 3.57 14.90
C ASP A 126 5.51 2.30 15.73
N ARG A 127 4.35 1.66 15.54
CA ARG A 127 4.04 0.37 16.18
C ARG A 127 4.99 -0.75 15.71
N ALA A 128 5.35 -0.77 14.43
CA ALA A 128 6.32 -1.72 13.90
C ALA A 128 7.71 -1.52 14.54
N VAL A 129 8.17 -0.27 14.68
CA VAL A 129 9.44 0.06 15.33
C VAL A 129 9.46 -0.42 16.79
N VAL A 130 8.41 -0.12 17.55
CA VAL A 130 8.29 -0.58 18.96
C VAL A 130 8.29 -2.11 19.04
N TYR A 131 7.59 -2.77 18.14
CA TYR A 131 7.56 -4.23 18.07
C TYR A 131 8.93 -4.81 17.74
N LEU A 132 9.61 -4.30 16.71
CA LEU A 132 10.95 -4.75 16.31
C LEU A 132 11.96 -4.59 17.46
N GLN A 133 11.97 -3.43 18.14
CA GLN A 133 12.83 -3.22 19.30
C GLN A 133 12.61 -4.29 20.37
N LYS A 134 11.34 -4.53 20.73
CA LYS A 134 10.99 -5.54 21.74
C LYS A 134 11.46 -6.94 21.36
N GLU A 135 11.38 -7.33 20.09
CA GLU A 135 11.80 -8.65 19.62
C GLU A 135 13.32 -8.78 19.52
N MET A 136 14.00 -7.69 19.18
CA MET A 136 15.47 -7.59 19.23
C MET A 136 15.97 -7.71 20.69
N ASP A 137 15.36 -7.01 21.64
CA ASP A 137 15.71 -7.08 23.07
C ASP A 137 15.53 -8.49 23.64
N ARG A 138 14.61 -9.26 23.09
CA ARG A 138 14.37 -10.67 23.47
C ARG A 138 15.28 -11.67 22.77
N GLY A 139 16.13 -11.21 21.83
CA GLY A 139 16.99 -12.06 21.01
C GLY A 139 16.22 -12.91 19.99
N ARG A 140 14.96 -12.60 19.71
CA ARG A 140 14.15 -13.29 18.70
C ARG A 140 14.33 -12.74 17.29
N LEU A 141 14.90 -11.54 17.18
CA LEU A 141 15.35 -10.94 15.92
C LEU A 141 16.78 -10.45 16.07
N ARG A 142 17.47 -10.36 14.94
CA ARG A 142 18.83 -9.83 14.84
C ARG A 142 18.90 -8.41 15.41
N GLN A 143 19.93 -8.12 16.19
CA GLN A 143 20.18 -6.78 16.73
C GLN A 143 20.44 -5.77 15.61
N GLY A 144 19.89 -4.57 15.76
CA GLY A 144 20.04 -3.48 14.80
C GLY A 144 19.24 -2.24 15.21
N ASP A 145 19.27 -1.22 14.38
CA ASP A 145 18.37 -0.07 14.53
C ASP A 145 16.96 -0.42 14.04
N PRO A 146 15.95 -0.49 14.91
CA PRO A 146 14.60 -0.90 14.54
C PRO A 146 13.93 0.07 13.55
N ARG A 147 14.31 1.36 13.55
CA ARG A 147 13.80 2.35 12.59
C ARG A 147 14.35 2.08 11.19
N LEU A 148 15.64 1.82 11.07
CA LEU A 148 16.27 1.47 9.80
C LEU A 148 15.76 0.12 9.29
N VAL A 149 15.59 -0.86 10.17
CA VAL A 149 15.00 -2.17 9.80
C VAL A 149 13.57 -2.00 9.29
N ALA A 150 12.73 -1.22 9.97
CA ALA A 150 11.38 -0.93 9.50
C ALA A 150 11.39 -0.22 8.14
N ALA A 151 12.27 0.76 7.94
CA ALA A 151 12.42 1.47 6.68
C ALA A 151 12.88 0.55 5.53
N LEU A 152 13.85 -0.33 5.78
CA LEU A 152 14.33 -1.30 4.79
C LEU A 152 13.23 -2.31 4.41
N CYS A 153 12.50 -2.84 5.39
CA CYS A 153 11.36 -3.73 5.14
C CYS A 153 10.29 -3.01 4.31
N TYR A 154 9.93 -1.78 4.69
CA TYR A 154 8.96 -0.98 3.96
C TYR A 154 9.42 -0.71 2.53
N ALA A 155 10.66 -0.24 2.33
CA ALA A 155 11.22 0.06 1.01
C ALA A 155 11.29 -1.19 0.13
N THR A 156 11.70 -2.33 0.68
CA THR A 156 11.78 -3.59 -0.07
C THR A 156 10.40 -4.05 -0.52
N VAL A 157 9.42 -4.06 0.38
CA VAL A 157 8.06 -4.52 0.07
C VAL A 157 7.37 -3.58 -0.92
N THR A 158 7.45 -2.26 -0.68
CA THR A 158 6.82 -1.27 -1.58
C THR A 158 7.54 -1.15 -2.90
N GLY A 159 8.88 -1.14 -2.92
CA GLY A 159 9.68 -1.05 -4.14
C GLY A 159 9.38 -2.20 -5.10
N ILE A 160 9.34 -3.44 -4.60
CA ILE A 160 8.96 -4.60 -5.42
C ILE A 160 7.53 -4.45 -5.96
N ALA A 161 6.61 -3.92 -5.15
CA ALA A 161 5.23 -3.75 -5.55
C ALA A 161 5.01 -2.62 -6.57
N THR A 162 5.83 -1.55 -6.51
CA THR A 162 5.62 -0.33 -7.29
C THR A 162 6.56 -0.17 -8.48
N GLU A 163 7.68 -0.92 -8.54
CA GLU A 163 8.69 -0.82 -9.58
C GLU A 163 8.76 -2.10 -10.45
N PRO A 164 7.72 -2.40 -11.24
CA PRO A 164 7.69 -3.60 -12.09
C PRO A 164 8.78 -3.60 -13.16
N GLU A 165 9.32 -2.44 -13.53
CA GLU A 165 10.43 -2.30 -14.47
C GLU A 165 11.71 -2.96 -13.97
N VAL A 166 12.00 -2.87 -12.67
CA VAL A 166 13.15 -3.54 -12.04
C VAL A 166 13.01 -5.05 -12.19
N LEU A 167 11.80 -5.57 -11.98
CA LEU A 167 11.52 -7.00 -12.13
C LEU A 167 11.61 -7.44 -13.60
N ARG A 168 11.11 -6.64 -14.52
CA ARG A 168 11.23 -6.90 -15.97
C ARG A 168 12.68 -6.91 -16.44
N ALA A 169 13.53 -6.04 -15.88
CA ALA A 169 14.95 -5.99 -16.22
C ALA A 169 15.71 -7.29 -15.90
N VAL A 170 15.22 -8.07 -14.92
CA VAL A 170 15.74 -9.40 -14.59
C VAL A 170 14.93 -10.54 -15.21
N GLY A 171 14.12 -10.25 -16.24
CA GLY A 171 13.36 -11.23 -17.01
C GLY A 171 12.08 -11.73 -16.32
N TRP A 172 11.60 -11.03 -15.29
CA TRP A 172 10.40 -11.40 -14.56
C TRP A 172 9.12 -10.83 -15.23
N SER A 173 8.04 -11.62 -15.25
CA SER A 173 6.75 -11.24 -15.82
C SER A 173 5.66 -11.26 -14.74
N PRO A 174 4.74 -10.27 -14.69
CA PRO A 174 3.74 -10.14 -13.62
C PRO A 174 2.56 -11.10 -13.79
N THR A 175 2.82 -12.41 -13.91
CA THR A 175 1.78 -13.44 -13.86
C THR A 175 1.41 -13.77 -12.42
N THR A 176 0.22 -14.36 -12.20
CA THR A 176 -0.22 -14.78 -10.86
C THR A 176 0.76 -15.79 -10.23
N ALA A 177 1.34 -16.68 -11.04
CA ALA A 177 2.32 -17.67 -10.58
C ALA A 177 3.62 -16.98 -10.14
N GLU A 178 4.14 -16.06 -10.94
CA GLU A 178 5.35 -15.31 -10.63
C GLU A 178 5.15 -14.37 -9.45
N LEU A 179 3.99 -13.76 -9.26
CA LEU A 179 3.67 -12.97 -8.06
C LEU A 179 3.69 -13.82 -6.78
N ARG A 180 3.22 -15.08 -6.86
CA ARG A 180 3.32 -16.00 -5.72
C ARG A 180 4.77 -16.36 -5.41
N ARG A 181 5.56 -16.65 -6.46
CA ARG A 181 6.99 -16.94 -6.33
C ARG A 181 7.74 -15.75 -5.73
N LEU A 182 7.52 -14.54 -6.27
CA LEU A 182 8.12 -13.31 -5.77
C LEU A 182 7.84 -13.09 -4.28
N ARG A 183 6.60 -13.32 -3.84
CA ARG A 183 6.25 -13.23 -2.42
C ARG A 183 7.04 -14.25 -1.60
N THR A 184 7.18 -15.49 -2.07
CA THR A 184 7.93 -16.53 -1.37
C THR A 184 9.40 -16.17 -1.22
N GLU A 185 10.03 -15.68 -2.29
CA GLU A 185 11.43 -15.23 -2.27
C GLU A 185 11.62 -14.00 -1.37
N LEU A 186 10.69 -13.03 -1.42
CA LEU A 186 10.71 -11.87 -0.54
C LEU A 186 10.62 -12.26 0.94
N LEU A 187 9.76 -13.21 1.28
CA LEU A 187 9.64 -13.72 2.63
C LEU A 187 10.93 -14.42 3.08
N ALA A 188 11.52 -15.27 2.24
CA ALA A 188 12.79 -15.93 2.52
C ALA A 188 13.89 -14.89 2.74
N PHE A 189 13.97 -13.86 1.92
CA PHE A 189 14.92 -12.76 2.04
C PHE A 189 14.77 -12.00 3.36
N LEU A 190 13.54 -11.57 3.70
CA LEU A 190 13.26 -10.84 4.93
C LEU A 190 13.51 -11.71 6.17
N THR A 191 13.12 -12.98 6.13
CA THR A 191 13.37 -13.93 7.21
C THR A 191 14.86 -14.10 7.45
N ALA A 192 15.67 -14.33 6.40
CA ALA A 192 17.12 -14.46 6.51
C ALA A 192 17.79 -13.15 7.00
N ALA A 193 17.28 -11.99 6.61
CA ALA A 193 17.80 -10.70 7.04
C ALA A 193 17.50 -10.38 8.52
N LEU A 194 16.42 -10.93 9.09
CA LEU A 194 15.91 -10.61 10.42
C LEU A 194 16.12 -11.73 11.45
N ALA A 195 16.47 -12.93 11.02
CA ALA A 195 16.81 -14.03 11.92
C ALA A 195 17.95 -13.65 12.88
N PRO A 196 17.94 -14.13 14.13
CA PRO A 196 18.98 -13.88 15.14
C PRO A 196 20.37 -14.24 14.68
#